data_a7af6505a50dc7fe9011fb4d362729d4
#
_entry.id   a7af6505a50dc7fe9011fb4d362729d4
#
_cell.length_a   1.000
_cell.length_b   1.000
_cell.length_c   1.000
_cell.angle_alpha   90.00
_cell.angle_beta   90.00
_cell.angle_gamma   90.00
#
_symmetry.space_group_name_H-M   'P 1'
#
loop_
_entity.id
_entity.type
_entity.pdbx_description
1 polymer ?
#
loop_
_entity_poly.entity_id
_entity_poly.type
_entity_poly.pdbx_seq_one_letter_code
_entity_poly.pdbx_strand_id
1 'polypeptide(L)'
;MTRRLLPAAALVAAASLALAGCAGTSSPAASGSDDGKISVVASTNVYGSLAVEVGGDAVEVTSIVTSLAQDPHSYEASARDQLTVSQADLIIENGGGYDSFLDGLVESSGSTAPVLTAVEFSHDFPGADDHADEHAADEHAADESAEAEHDHEHEHEGHDHIEGFNEHVWYDPHTIAHLVEDIAHELGELDAAQADTFEANAKALIERIDGLETSLDTISAAHQGEKIFVTEPVPLYLAAAAGLENATPEAFSEAVEEGQDVPPATLLEAQQILRSGEVRIVIVNAQTGGAETTEITKVAGELNIPVLEFTELMPDGVDYVGWMQQNIDEISGALAG
;
A
#
# COMPACT_ATOMS: atom_id res chain seq x y z
N MET A 1 -27.45 54.96 67.65
CA MET A 1 -26.41 55.19 68.67
C MET A 1 -25.09 54.82 68.05
N THR A 2 -24.37 55.82 67.69
CA THR A 2 -23.01 56.20 68.11
C THR A 2 -21.90 55.30 67.65
N ARG A 3 -21.19 55.75 66.59
CA ARG A 3 -19.84 56.37 66.62
C ARG A 3 -18.72 55.36 66.85
N ARG A 4 -17.54 55.33 66.19
CA ARG A 4 -16.60 56.33 65.57
C ARG A 4 -15.62 55.61 64.68
N LEU A 5 -15.29 56.10 63.50
CA LEU A 5 -14.15 56.95 63.11
C LEU A 5 -12.75 56.39 63.42
N LEU A 6 -12.08 55.99 62.36
CA LEU A 6 -10.78 56.43 61.76
C LEU A 6 -9.57 56.66 62.73
N PRO A 7 -8.31 56.70 62.25
CA PRO A 7 -7.74 56.74 60.88
C PRO A 7 -6.37 56.04 60.71
N ALA A 8 -5.96 55.93 59.48
CA ALA A 8 -4.72 56.37 58.81
C ALA A 8 -3.34 55.82 59.25
N ALA A 9 -2.56 55.37 58.36
CA ALA A 9 -1.33 55.99 57.80
C ALA A 9 -0.57 54.96 56.97
N ALA A 10 -0.50 55.22 55.81
CA ALA A 10 0.61 55.47 54.87
C ALA A 10 2.00 54.94 55.24
N LEU A 11 2.56 54.10 54.44
CA LEU A 11 4.00 54.12 54.06
C LEU A 11 4.23 53.59 52.67
N VAL A 12 4.69 54.45 51.80
CA VAL A 12 5.21 54.27 50.47
C VAL A 12 6.61 53.67 50.60
N ALA A 13 6.89 52.62 49.88
CA ALA A 13 8.27 52.32 49.50
C ALA A 13 8.28 51.74 48.05
N ALA A 14 8.80 52.56 47.20
CA ALA A 14 9.13 52.23 45.80
C ALA A 14 10.32 51.28 45.75
N ALA A 15 10.22 50.25 44.93
CA ALA A 15 11.40 49.58 44.37
C ALA A 15 11.08 49.18 42.93
N SER A 16 11.55 50.00 42.02
CA SER A 16 11.73 49.76 40.62
C SER A 16 12.87 48.77 40.39
N LEU A 17 12.83 48.01 39.33
CA LEU A 17 13.85 47.33 38.49
C LEU A 17 13.49 45.84 38.31
N ALA A 18 13.50 45.23 37.22
CA ALA A 18 14.10 45.43 35.92
C ALA A 18 13.36 44.52 34.94
N LEU A 19 12.79 45.06 33.86
CA LEU A 19 12.46 44.28 32.69
C LEU A 19 13.77 43.96 31.93
N ALA A 20 14.24 42.72 32.05
CA ALA A 20 15.17 42.16 31.12
C ALA A 20 14.35 41.35 30.12
N GLY A 21 14.17 41.91 28.93
CA GLY A 21 13.56 41.21 27.78
C GLY A 21 14.49 40.09 27.28
N CYS A 22 13.96 38.88 27.30
CA CYS A 22 14.40 37.86 26.38
C CYS A 22 13.29 37.77 25.33
N ALA A 23 13.53 38.45 24.18
CA ALA A 23 12.87 38.11 22.93
C ALA A 23 13.42 36.78 22.50
N GLY A 24 12.82 35.69 22.99
CA GLY A 24 12.93 34.37 22.38
C GLY A 24 12.09 34.39 21.12
N THR A 25 12.72 34.30 20.00
CA THR A 25 12.08 33.90 18.72
C THR A 25 11.42 32.54 18.96
N SER A 26 10.10 32.57 19.17
CA SER A 26 9.29 31.35 19.05
C SER A 26 9.25 31.00 17.58
N SER A 27 10.11 30.09 17.16
CA SER A 27 9.84 29.26 15.99
C SER A 27 8.48 28.58 16.22
N PRO A 28 7.60 28.51 15.21
CA PRO A 28 6.43 27.67 15.34
C PRO A 28 6.93 26.24 15.61
N ALA A 29 6.65 25.72 16.80
CA ALA A 29 6.81 24.30 17.06
C ALA A 29 5.89 23.57 16.09
N ALA A 30 6.45 22.76 15.25
CA ALA A 30 5.72 21.70 14.56
C ALA A 30 4.93 20.95 15.63
N SER A 31 3.64 20.78 15.43
CA SER A 31 2.78 19.95 16.28
C SER A 31 3.11 18.50 15.94
N GLY A 32 4.24 18.00 16.42
CA GLY A 32 4.54 16.59 16.41
C GLY A 32 3.79 15.90 17.56
N SER A 33 3.51 14.64 17.41
CA SER A 33 2.93 13.75 18.43
C SER A 33 3.60 13.95 19.79
N ASP A 34 2.77 13.95 20.86
CA ASP A 34 3.18 14.35 22.23
C ASP A 34 4.20 13.38 22.87
N ASP A 35 4.56 12.29 22.23
CA ASP A 35 5.47 11.21 22.69
C ASP A 35 6.77 11.07 21.89
N GLY A 36 7.04 11.93 20.90
CA GLY A 36 8.28 11.92 20.12
C GLY A 36 8.38 10.77 19.12
N LYS A 37 7.27 10.09 18.82
CA LYS A 37 7.20 9.07 17.78
C LYS A 37 6.97 9.70 16.40
N ILE A 38 7.47 9.04 15.34
CA ILE A 38 7.19 9.40 13.96
C ILE A 38 5.77 8.97 13.62
N SER A 39 4.93 9.90 13.16
CA SER A 39 3.57 9.63 12.72
C SER A 39 3.58 9.14 11.27
N VAL A 40 3.26 7.87 11.04
CA VAL A 40 3.16 7.27 9.70
C VAL A 40 1.71 7.06 9.34
N VAL A 41 1.30 7.53 8.16
CA VAL A 41 -0.03 7.26 7.60
C VAL A 41 0.13 6.36 6.38
N ALA A 42 -0.58 5.24 6.39
CA ALA A 42 -0.61 4.31 5.27
C ALA A 42 -2.00 4.26 4.65
N SER A 43 -2.11 4.09 3.34
CA SER A 43 -3.39 3.92 2.65
C SER A 43 -4.13 2.71 3.17
N THR A 44 -3.45 1.58 3.27
CA THR A 44 -4.02 0.30 3.71
C THR A 44 -3.26 -0.32 4.89
N ASN A 45 -3.85 -1.34 5.50
CA ASN A 45 -3.21 -2.08 6.58
C ASN A 45 -2.01 -2.91 6.11
N VAL A 46 -1.87 -3.17 4.80
CA VAL A 46 -0.72 -3.84 4.21
C VAL A 46 0.53 -2.98 4.44
N TYR A 47 0.53 -1.76 3.95
CA TYR A 47 1.64 -0.81 4.10
C TYR A 47 1.85 -0.38 5.55
N GLY A 48 0.75 -0.24 6.30
CA GLY A 48 0.84 0.03 7.74
C GLY A 48 1.56 -1.08 8.51
N SER A 49 1.36 -2.34 8.14
CA SER A 49 2.08 -3.48 8.74
C SER A 49 3.58 -3.41 8.49
N LEU A 50 4.00 -3.08 7.26
CA LEU A 50 5.42 -2.91 6.90
C LEU A 50 6.05 -1.78 7.72
N ALA A 51 5.37 -0.63 7.80
CA ALA A 51 5.84 0.51 8.59
C ALA A 51 5.99 0.17 10.08
N VAL A 52 5.08 -0.61 10.66
CA VAL A 52 5.18 -1.09 12.05
C VAL A 52 6.38 -2.01 12.24
N GLU A 53 6.61 -2.94 11.29
CA GLU A 53 7.72 -3.89 11.41
C GLU A 53 9.09 -3.20 11.29
N VAL A 54 9.21 -2.20 10.41
CA VAL A 54 10.45 -1.43 10.23
C VAL A 54 10.65 -0.43 11.36
N GLY A 55 9.63 0.35 11.69
CA GLY A 55 9.72 1.46 12.65
C GLY A 55 9.69 1.03 14.12
N GLY A 56 9.09 -0.14 14.43
CA GLY A 56 8.98 -0.66 15.79
C GLY A 56 8.32 0.32 16.76
N ASP A 57 8.93 0.51 17.92
CA ASP A 57 8.42 1.40 18.97
C ASP A 57 8.60 2.92 18.65
N ALA A 58 9.39 3.26 17.63
CA ALA A 58 9.67 4.63 17.24
C ALA A 58 8.58 5.29 16.39
N VAL A 59 7.63 4.51 15.86
CA VAL A 59 6.56 5.00 15.00
C VAL A 59 5.19 4.89 15.68
N GLU A 60 4.26 5.73 15.23
CA GLU A 60 2.82 5.59 15.43
C GLU A 60 2.15 5.50 14.06
N VAL A 61 1.66 4.32 13.71
CA VAL A 61 1.13 4.03 12.37
C VAL A 61 -0.39 4.08 12.38
N THR A 62 -0.96 4.80 11.42
CA THR A 62 -2.40 4.83 11.14
C THR A 62 -2.65 4.40 9.71
N SER A 63 -3.33 3.26 9.52
CA SER A 63 -3.83 2.85 8.21
C SER A 63 -5.24 3.39 8.00
N ILE A 64 -5.52 3.97 6.82
CA ILE A 64 -6.82 4.55 6.50
C ILE A 64 -7.84 3.44 6.23
N VAL A 65 -7.53 2.53 5.32
CA VAL A 65 -8.40 1.39 4.97
C VAL A 65 -7.88 0.13 5.66
N THR A 66 -8.72 -0.48 6.51
CA THR A 66 -8.30 -1.63 7.33
C THR A 66 -9.32 -2.77 7.35
N SER A 67 -10.52 -2.54 6.85
CA SER A 67 -11.61 -3.50 6.92
C SER A 67 -11.78 -4.25 5.61
N LEU A 68 -11.78 -5.58 5.64
CA LEU A 68 -12.09 -6.43 4.47
C LEU A 68 -13.46 -6.16 3.82
N ALA A 69 -14.32 -5.36 4.47
CA ALA A 69 -15.59 -4.93 3.91
C ALA A 69 -15.50 -3.58 3.16
N GLN A 70 -14.31 -2.99 3.08
CA GLN A 70 -14.02 -1.76 2.35
C GLN A 70 -13.18 -2.12 1.14
N ASP A 71 -13.52 -1.52 0.03
CA ASP A 71 -12.77 -1.60 -1.21
C ASP A 71 -11.94 -0.33 -1.35
N PRO A 72 -10.60 -0.40 -1.42
CA PRO A 72 -9.75 0.78 -1.55
C PRO A 72 -9.97 1.58 -2.82
N HIS A 73 -10.31 0.94 -3.95
CA HIS A 73 -10.58 1.62 -5.21
C HIS A 73 -11.76 2.60 -5.11
N SER A 74 -12.77 2.24 -4.32
CA SER A 74 -13.99 3.03 -4.15
C SER A 74 -14.10 3.73 -2.80
N TYR A 75 -13.01 3.81 -2.02
CA TYR A 75 -13.04 4.40 -0.69
C TYR A 75 -13.28 5.90 -0.73
N GLU A 76 -14.33 6.35 -0.03
CA GLU A 76 -14.63 7.77 0.13
C GLU A 76 -13.97 8.32 1.41
N ALA A 77 -12.94 9.15 1.23
CA ALA A 77 -12.18 9.73 2.33
C ALA A 77 -13.01 10.70 3.19
N SER A 78 -12.81 10.66 4.49
CA SER A 78 -13.51 11.50 5.46
C SER A 78 -12.66 12.71 5.90
N ALA A 79 -13.31 13.73 6.50
CA ALA A 79 -12.61 14.86 7.10
C ALA A 79 -11.67 14.43 8.26
N ARG A 80 -11.90 13.27 8.86
CA ARG A 80 -11.00 12.70 9.88
C ARG A 80 -9.72 12.18 9.23
N ASP A 81 -9.84 11.52 8.08
CA ASP A 81 -8.70 11.02 7.34
C ASP A 81 -7.84 12.18 6.85
N GLN A 82 -8.46 13.26 6.36
CA GLN A 82 -7.76 14.49 6.01
C GLN A 82 -6.97 15.08 7.19
N LEU A 83 -7.55 15.09 8.40
CA LEU A 83 -6.84 15.54 9.58
C LEU A 83 -5.67 14.63 9.92
N THR A 84 -5.84 13.31 9.79
CA THR A 84 -4.79 12.31 10.02
C THR A 84 -3.62 12.53 9.06
N VAL A 85 -3.89 12.64 7.76
CA VAL A 85 -2.86 12.90 6.73
C VAL A 85 -2.15 14.23 6.94
N SER A 86 -2.87 15.28 7.41
CA SER A 86 -2.26 16.59 7.69
C SER A 86 -1.25 16.58 8.85
N GLN A 87 -1.22 15.53 9.64
CA GLN A 87 -0.35 15.36 10.82
C GLN A 87 0.72 14.29 10.62
N ALA A 88 0.76 13.68 9.44
CA ALA A 88 1.75 12.67 9.12
C ALA A 88 3.16 13.26 8.98
N ASP A 89 4.15 12.52 9.43
CA ASP A 89 5.57 12.75 9.18
C ASP A 89 6.05 11.94 7.95
N LEU A 90 5.39 10.80 7.66
CA LEU A 90 5.60 9.95 6.49
C LEU A 90 4.25 9.41 6.01
N ILE A 91 4.05 9.34 4.70
CA ILE A 91 2.86 8.77 4.05
C ILE A 91 3.30 7.61 3.17
N ILE A 92 2.55 6.51 3.17
CA ILE A 92 2.81 5.35 2.33
C ILE A 92 1.51 4.98 1.60
N GLU A 93 1.58 4.95 0.28
CA GLU A 93 0.47 4.57 -0.60
C GLU A 93 0.88 3.46 -1.57
N ASN A 94 -0.11 2.84 -2.18
CA ASN A 94 0.13 1.95 -3.30
C ASN A 94 0.44 2.74 -4.57
N GLY A 95 -0.41 3.69 -4.92
CA GLY A 95 -0.41 4.39 -6.19
C GLY A 95 -1.04 3.56 -7.33
N GLY A 96 -0.78 3.97 -8.59
CA GLY A 96 -1.24 3.26 -9.77
C GLY A 96 -2.76 3.26 -10.00
N GLY A 97 -3.50 4.13 -9.30
CA GLY A 97 -4.96 4.19 -9.36
C GLY A 97 -5.67 3.45 -8.22
N TYR A 98 -4.98 2.57 -7.49
CA TYR A 98 -5.56 1.72 -6.45
C TYR A 98 -6.16 2.50 -5.27
N ASP A 99 -5.44 3.48 -4.76
CA ASP A 99 -5.78 4.23 -3.55
C ASP A 99 -5.78 5.75 -3.76
N SER A 100 -6.27 6.20 -4.92
CA SER A 100 -6.34 7.61 -5.36
C SER A 100 -7.02 8.55 -4.36
N PHE A 101 -7.79 8.00 -3.39
CA PHE A 101 -8.33 8.80 -2.29
C PHE A 101 -7.22 9.44 -1.44
N LEU A 102 -6.03 8.79 -1.35
CA LEU A 102 -4.92 9.30 -0.54
C LEU A 102 -4.25 10.49 -1.23
N ASP A 103 -4.06 10.44 -2.56
CA ASP A 103 -3.60 11.61 -3.34
C ASP A 103 -4.46 12.85 -3.07
N GLY A 104 -5.79 12.68 -3.14
CA GLY A 104 -6.75 13.73 -2.84
C GLY A 104 -6.66 14.24 -1.39
N LEU A 105 -6.36 13.36 -0.44
CA LEU A 105 -6.14 13.74 0.95
C LEU A 105 -4.83 14.51 1.13
N VAL A 106 -3.73 14.09 0.52
CA VAL A 106 -2.44 14.79 0.55
C VAL A 106 -2.59 16.18 -0.01
N GLU A 107 -3.17 16.33 -1.21
CA GLU A 107 -3.40 17.63 -1.85
C GLU A 107 -4.28 18.54 -0.97
N SER A 108 -5.40 18.03 -0.47
CA SER A 108 -6.37 18.83 0.30
C SER A 108 -5.94 19.13 1.73
N SER A 109 -5.08 18.29 2.34
CA SER A 109 -4.59 18.48 3.72
C SER A 109 -3.50 19.55 3.81
N GLY A 110 -2.78 19.81 2.69
CA GLY A 110 -1.59 20.65 2.66
C GLY A 110 -0.41 20.04 3.41
N SER A 111 -0.37 18.71 3.57
CA SER A 111 0.78 17.99 4.11
C SER A 111 2.01 18.25 3.25
N THR A 112 3.18 18.23 3.88
CA THR A 112 4.49 18.29 3.23
C THR A 112 5.34 17.09 3.63
N ALA A 113 4.71 16.08 4.21
CA ALA A 113 5.37 14.81 4.52
C ALA A 113 5.82 14.13 3.22
N PRO A 114 6.96 13.44 3.22
CA PRO A 114 7.32 12.58 2.09
C PRO A 114 6.25 11.51 1.88
N VAL A 115 6.05 11.14 0.61
CA VAL A 115 5.13 10.08 0.20
C VAL A 115 5.95 8.98 -0.47
N LEU A 116 5.81 7.75 0.02
CA LEU A 116 6.34 6.56 -0.63
C LEU A 116 5.21 5.90 -1.41
N THR A 117 5.39 5.77 -2.71
CA THR A 117 4.42 5.18 -3.65
C THR A 117 4.90 3.80 -4.08
N ALA A 118 4.24 2.75 -3.60
CA ALA A 118 4.71 1.37 -3.71
C ALA A 118 4.88 0.89 -5.16
N VAL A 119 4.02 1.32 -6.09
CA VAL A 119 4.10 0.92 -7.50
C VAL A 119 5.41 1.38 -8.17
N GLU A 120 6.05 2.45 -7.70
CA GLU A 120 7.30 2.97 -8.26
C GLU A 120 8.48 2.01 -8.04
N PHE A 121 8.37 1.08 -7.09
CA PHE A 121 9.36 0.03 -6.83
C PHE A 121 9.15 -1.22 -7.68
N SER A 122 8.06 -1.30 -8.44
CA SER A 122 7.78 -2.42 -9.32
C SER A 122 8.55 -2.31 -10.62
N HIS A 123 9.21 -3.41 -11.02
CA HIS A 123 9.92 -3.48 -12.30
C HIS A 123 9.00 -3.37 -13.53
N ASP A 124 7.69 -3.59 -13.36
CA ASP A 124 6.69 -3.46 -14.41
C ASP A 124 6.09 -2.04 -14.48
N PHE A 125 6.44 -1.15 -13.54
CA PHE A 125 5.91 0.20 -13.52
C PHE A 125 6.41 1.01 -14.73
N PRO A 126 5.54 1.71 -15.46
CA PRO A 126 5.95 2.51 -16.63
C PRO A 126 6.97 3.59 -16.23
N GLY A 127 8.19 3.48 -16.73
CA GLY A 127 9.30 4.38 -16.39
C GLY A 127 10.29 3.85 -15.35
N ALA A 128 10.09 2.64 -14.83
CA ALA A 128 11.00 2.03 -13.84
C ALA A 128 12.46 1.89 -14.32
N ASP A 129 12.70 1.81 -15.62
CA ASP A 129 14.05 1.73 -16.22
C ASP A 129 14.90 2.99 -15.95
N ASP A 130 14.28 4.12 -15.61
CA ASP A 130 14.98 5.37 -15.32
C ASP A 130 15.48 5.46 -13.85
N HIS A 131 15.00 4.60 -12.95
CA HIS A 131 15.35 4.59 -11.52
C HIS A 131 16.37 3.49 -11.12
N ALA A 132 16.63 2.51 -11.97
CA ALA A 132 17.52 1.39 -11.68
C ALA A 132 19.01 1.77 -11.58
N ASP A 133 19.41 2.98 -11.97
CA ASP A 133 20.81 3.42 -12.07
C ASP A 133 21.26 4.38 -10.95
N GLU A 134 20.39 4.84 -10.04
CA GLU A 134 20.80 5.78 -8.98
C GLU A 134 21.52 5.13 -7.78
N HIS A 135 21.49 3.82 -7.65
CA HIS A 135 22.21 3.10 -6.59
C HIS A 135 23.57 2.51 -6.99
N ALA A 136 24.02 2.70 -8.23
CA ALA A 136 25.36 2.34 -8.70
C ALA A 136 26.13 3.60 -9.08
N ALA A 137 27.04 4.00 -8.20
CA ALA A 137 27.86 5.19 -8.34
C ALA A 137 28.68 5.29 -9.65
N ASP A 138 28.64 6.48 -10.24
CA ASP A 138 29.66 7.19 -11.03
C ASP A 138 29.91 6.87 -12.52
N GLU A 139 29.72 7.99 -13.29
CA GLU A 139 30.33 8.37 -14.57
C GLU A 139 29.73 7.83 -15.90
N HIS A 140 28.95 8.64 -16.60
CA HIS A 140 29.27 9.39 -17.84
C HIS A 140 28.05 9.89 -18.63
N ALA A 141 28.01 11.27 -18.76
CA ALA A 141 27.69 12.10 -19.91
C ALA A 141 26.56 11.75 -20.91
N ALA A 142 25.53 12.60 -20.85
CA ALA A 142 24.80 13.30 -21.93
C ALA A 142 24.69 12.66 -23.33
N ASP A 143 23.48 12.45 -23.81
CA ASP A 143 23.02 13.05 -25.08
C ASP A 143 21.47 13.11 -25.16
N GLU A 144 21.01 14.03 -26.04
CA GLU A 144 19.71 14.69 -26.12
C GLU A 144 18.52 13.86 -26.61
N SER A 145 17.38 14.19 -26.03
CA SER A 145 16.07 14.51 -26.66
C SER A 145 15.33 13.53 -27.59
N ALA A 146 14.08 13.19 -27.19
CA ALA A 146 12.93 13.32 -28.10
C ALA A 146 11.61 13.41 -27.31
N GLU A 147 10.99 14.57 -27.34
CA GLU A 147 9.60 14.78 -26.91
C GLU A 147 8.65 14.05 -27.85
N ALA A 148 7.71 13.28 -27.29
CA ALA A 148 6.52 12.83 -28.01
C ALA A 148 5.30 13.11 -27.13
N GLU A 149 4.70 14.27 -27.36
CA GLU A 149 3.37 14.60 -26.84
C GLU A 149 2.35 13.67 -27.52
N HIS A 150 1.66 12.83 -26.75
CA HIS A 150 0.41 12.22 -27.14
C HIS A 150 -0.69 12.62 -26.18
N ASP A 151 -1.43 13.65 -26.63
CA ASP A 151 -2.68 14.13 -26.05
C ASP A 151 -3.79 13.14 -26.47
N HIS A 152 -4.31 12.36 -25.52
CA HIS A 152 -5.55 11.63 -25.67
C HIS A 152 -6.44 11.90 -24.45
N GLU A 153 -7.27 12.95 -24.59
CA GLU A 153 -8.42 13.17 -23.70
C GLU A 153 -9.43 12.01 -23.92
N HIS A 154 -9.50 11.08 -22.98
CA HIS A 154 -10.65 10.23 -22.78
C HIS A 154 -11.20 10.47 -21.38
N GLU A 155 -12.31 11.22 -21.32
CA GLU A 155 -13.14 11.31 -20.11
C GLU A 155 -13.77 9.92 -19.87
N HIS A 156 -13.17 9.13 -19.01
CA HIS A 156 -13.82 7.99 -18.38
C HIS A 156 -14.03 8.35 -16.90
N GLU A 157 -15.30 8.43 -16.48
CA GLU A 157 -15.68 8.35 -15.07
C GLU A 157 -15.45 6.89 -14.61
N GLY A 158 -14.21 6.52 -14.40
CA GLY A 158 -13.72 5.24 -13.90
C GLY A 158 -12.37 5.50 -13.26
N HIS A 159 -11.96 4.67 -12.34
CA HIS A 159 -10.69 4.77 -11.66
C HIS A 159 -9.55 4.90 -12.68
N ASP A 160 -8.59 5.82 -12.45
CA ASP A 160 -7.46 6.10 -13.35
C ASP A 160 -6.40 4.98 -13.25
N HIS A 161 -6.75 3.74 -13.64
CA HIS A 161 -5.79 2.65 -13.75
C HIS A 161 -4.79 2.94 -14.86
N ILE A 162 -3.53 2.57 -14.65
CA ILE A 162 -2.51 2.68 -15.69
C ILE A 162 -2.70 1.53 -16.67
N GLU A 163 -3.03 1.83 -17.93
CA GLU A 163 -3.30 0.82 -18.97
C GLU A 163 -2.16 -0.20 -19.09
N GLY A 164 -2.48 -1.46 -18.89
CA GLY A 164 -1.54 -2.58 -19.00
C GLY A 164 -0.62 -2.79 -17.80
N PHE A 165 -0.81 -2.06 -16.71
CA PHE A 165 -0.08 -2.24 -15.45
C PHE A 165 -1.02 -2.83 -14.40
N ASN A 166 -0.53 -3.82 -13.64
CA ASN A 166 -1.25 -4.39 -12.50
C ASN A 166 -0.79 -3.69 -11.22
N GLU A 167 -1.64 -2.90 -10.61
CA GLU A 167 -1.34 -2.12 -9.40
C GLU A 167 -1.25 -2.93 -8.12
N HIS A 168 -1.61 -4.22 -8.13
CA HIS A 168 -1.62 -5.07 -6.92
C HIS A 168 -0.20 -5.52 -6.52
N VAL A 169 0.74 -4.56 -6.44
CA VAL A 169 2.18 -4.81 -6.25
C VAL A 169 2.52 -5.39 -4.88
N TRP A 170 1.61 -5.32 -3.90
CA TRP A 170 1.85 -5.99 -2.61
C TRP A 170 1.81 -7.52 -2.70
N TYR A 171 1.34 -8.09 -3.82
CA TYR A 171 1.45 -9.51 -4.15
C TYR A 171 2.78 -9.87 -4.82
N ASP A 172 3.67 -8.89 -5.03
CA ASP A 172 5.04 -9.10 -5.49
C ASP A 172 6.04 -8.95 -4.33
N PRO A 173 6.56 -10.04 -3.76
CA PRO A 173 7.54 -9.98 -2.67
C PRO A 173 8.78 -9.15 -3.01
N HIS A 174 9.23 -9.18 -4.27
CA HIS A 174 10.38 -8.41 -4.73
C HIS A 174 10.16 -6.90 -4.62
N THR A 175 9.05 -6.40 -5.14
CA THR A 175 8.65 -4.99 -5.01
C THR A 175 8.55 -4.56 -3.55
N ILE A 176 7.96 -5.41 -2.69
CA ILE A 176 7.82 -5.09 -1.27
C ILE A 176 9.16 -5.09 -0.53
N ALA A 177 10.13 -5.91 -0.93
CA ALA A 177 11.47 -5.85 -0.35
C ALA A 177 12.13 -4.47 -0.60
N HIS A 178 12.02 -3.92 -1.80
CA HIS A 178 12.52 -2.58 -2.11
C HIS A 178 11.78 -1.47 -1.35
N LEU A 179 10.46 -1.52 -1.30
CA LEU A 179 9.68 -0.58 -0.50
C LEU A 179 10.10 -0.59 0.98
N VAL A 180 10.39 -1.76 1.54
CA VAL A 180 10.84 -1.92 2.94
C VAL A 180 12.21 -1.24 3.17
N GLU A 181 13.13 -1.29 2.20
CA GLU A 181 14.40 -0.56 2.26
C GLU A 181 14.16 0.94 2.33
N ASP A 182 13.28 1.46 1.48
CA ASP A 182 12.97 2.90 1.44
C ASP A 182 12.18 3.38 2.65
N ILE A 183 11.28 2.56 3.22
CA ILE A 183 10.66 2.87 4.51
C ILE A 183 11.73 3.07 5.59
N ALA A 184 12.75 2.21 5.66
CA ALA A 184 13.82 2.36 6.64
C ALA A 184 14.66 3.62 6.39
N HIS A 185 14.93 3.93 5.12
CA HIS A 185 15.65 5.14 4.72
C HIS A 185 14.91 6.41 5.18
N GLU A 186 13.63 6.56 4.80
CA GLU A 186 12.82 7.72 5.15
C GLU A 186 12.65 7.88 6.68
N LEU A 187 12.42 6.78 7.39
CA LEU A 187 12.38 6.81 8.86
C LEU A 187 13.73 7.23 9.45
N GLY A 188 14.86 6.82 8.84
CA GLY A 188 16.21 7.23 9.24
C GLY A 188 16.49 8.70 8.99
N GLU A 189 15.92 9.30 7.93
CA GLU A 189 16.01 10.75 7.68
C GLU A 189 15.17 11.54 8.72
N LEU A 190 14.04 10.99 9.16
CA LEU A 190 13.17 11.61 10.16
C LEU A 190 13.73 11.46 11.59
N ASP A 191 14.40 10.36 11.93
CA ASP A 191 15.08 10.13 13.21
C ASP A 191 16.43 9.46 13.00
N ALA A 192 17.45 10.25 12.72
CA ALA A 192 18.83 9.79 12.50
C ALA A 192 19.45 9.05 13.71
N ALA A 193 18.86 9.19 14.91
CA ALA A 193 19.33 8.46 16.10
C ALA A 193 18.88 7.00 16.09
N GLN A 194 17.86 6.67 15.33
CA GLN A 194 17.28 5.34 15.19
C GLN A 194 17.58 4.68 13.84
N ALA A 195 18.27 5.36 12.91
CA ALA A 195 18.53 4.88 11.56
C ALA A 195 19.09 3.45 11.52
N ASP A 196 20.15 3.16 12.30
CA ASP A 196 20.72 1.80 12.40
C ASP A 196 19.69 0.75 12.85
N THR A 197 18.70 1.15 13.64
CA THR A 197 17.62 0.26 14.11
C THR A 197 16.63 -0.03 12.99
N PHE A 198 16.22 0.99 12.26
CA PHE A 198 15.31 0.85 11.11
C PHE A 198 15.91 -0.01 10.02
N GLU A 199 17.20 0.24 9.66
CA GLU A 199 17.93 -0.60 8.71
C GLU A 199 18.03 -2.07 9.17
N ALA A 200 18.29 -2.30 10.46
CA ALA A 200 18.36 -3.67 11.00
C ALA A 200 17.00 -4.38 10.95
N ASN A 201 15.90 -3.66 11.23
CA ASN A 201 14.55 -4.19 11.17
C ASN A 201 14.15 -4.48 9.72
N ALA A 202 14.41 -3.55 8.80
CA ALA A 202 14.16 -3.73 7.37
C ALA A 202 14.88 -4.96 6.84
N LYS A 203 16.18 -5.08 7.13
CA LYS A 203 16.95 -6.26 6.73
C LYS A 203 16.36 -7.57 7.25
N ALA A 204 15.92 -7.60 8.52
CA ALA A 204 15.30 -8.80 9.09
C ALA A 204 13.94 -9.12 8.43
N LEU A 205 13.17 -8.11 8.03
CA LEU A 205 11.92 -8.29 7.30
C LEU A 205 12.19 -8.79 5.88
N ILE A 206 13.15 -8.21 5.17
CA ILE A 206 13.58 -8.63 3.83
C ILE A 206 14.04 -10.09 3.83
N GLU A 207 14.85 -10.52 4.81
CA GLU A 207 15.24 -11.94 4.94
C GLU A 207 14.03 -12.89 5.06
N ARG A 208 12.91 -12.43 5.63
CA ARG A 208 11.66 -13.20 5.70
C ARG A 208 10.90 -13.17 4.36
N ILE A 209 10.93 -12.03 3.64
CA ILE A 209 10.34 -11.87 2.30
C ILE A 209 11.08 -12.77 1.31
N ASP A 210 12.40 -12.85 1.34
CA ASP A 210 13.22 -13.78 0.54
C ASP A 210 12.80 -15.25 0.76
N GLY A 211 12.31 -15.56 1.96
CA GLY A 211 11.73 -16.85 2.28
C GLY A 211 10.46 -17.17 1.49
N LEU A 212 9.64 -16.15 1.17
CA LEU A 212 8.46 -16.30 0.30
C LEU A 212 8.87 -16.62 -1.13
N GLU A 213 9.88 -15.91 -1.67
CA GLU A 213 10.42 -16.18 -3.01
C GLU A 213 10.94 -17.61 -3.13
N THR A 214 11.67 -18.09 -2.11
CA THR A 214 12.13 -19.49 -2.05
C THR A 214 10.96 -20.49 -2.07
N SER A 215 9.84 -20.16 -1.43
CA SER A 215 8.62 -20.99 -1.43
C SER A 215 7.96 -20.99 -2.81
N LEU A 216 7.91 -19.82 -3.48
CA LEU A 216 7.40 -19.66 -4.85
C LEU A 216 8.26 -20.40 -5.86
N ASP A 217 9.59 -20.31 -5.76
CA ASP A 217 10.53 -21.07 -6.59
C ASP A 217 10.30 -22.60 -6.49
N THR A 218 9.95 -23.08 -5.30
CA THR A 218 9.64 -24.49 -5.08
C THR A 218 8.38 -24.90 -5.84
N ILE A 219 7.35 -24.07 -5.87
CA ILE A 219 6.13 -24.31 -6.66
C ILE A 219 6.46 -24.25 -8.14
N SER A 220 7.17 -23.21 -8.57
CA SER A 220 7.57 -23.00 -9.97
C SER A 220 8.35 -24.21 -10.51
N ALA A 221 9.31 -24.75 -9.74
CA ALA A 221 10.08 -25.91 -10.16
C ALA A 221 9.24 -27.20 -10.41
N ALA A 222 8.08 -27.32 -9.74
CA ALA A 222 7.20 -28.47 -9.84
C ALA A 222 6.02 -28.29 -10.80
N HIS A 223 5.53 -27.06 -10.97
CA HIS A 223 4.24 -26.72 -11.58
C HIS A 223 4.32 -25.65 -12.68
N GLN A 224 5.52 -25.36 -13.19
CA GLN A 224 5.72 -24.30 -14.19
C GLN A 224 4.84 -24.52 -15.43
N GLY A 225 4.12 -23.47 -15.84
CA GLY A 225 3.23 -23.47 -17.00
C GLY A 225 1.87 -24.10 -16.73
N GLU A 226 1.58 -24.55 -15.51
CA GLU A 226 0.21 -24.95 -15.15
C GLU A 226 -0.70 -23.72 -15.10
N LYS A 227 -1.94 -23.89 -15.61
CA LYS A 227 -2.87 -22.77 -15.79
C LYS A 227 -3.75 -22.56 -14.60
N ILE A 228 -3.91 -21.31 -14.26
CA ILE A 228 -4.89 -20.83 -13.27
C ILE A 228 -5.94 -19.94 -13.95
N PHE A 229 -7.03 -19.71 -13.28
CA PHE A 229 -8.04 -18.72 -13.61
C PHE A 229 -8.23 -17.78 -12.43
N VAL A 230 -8.10 -16.48 -12.63
CA VAL A 230 -8.35 -15.47 -11.61
C VAL A 230 -9.61 -14.67 -11.96
N THR A 231 -10.39 -14.24 -10.98
CA THR A 231 -11.54 -13.36 -11.27
C THR A 231 -11.12 -11.91 -11.40
N GLU A 232 -10.03 -11.53 -10.77
CA GLU A 232 -9.43 -10.19 -10.77
C GLU A 232 -7.90 -10.31 -10.78
N PRO A 233 -7.13 -9.29 -11.19
CA PRO A 233 -5.68 -9.37 -11.34
C PRO A 233 -4.90 -9.45 -10.02
N VAL A 234 -5.58 -9.30 -8.87
CA VAL A 234 -5.01 -9.25 -7.52
C VAL A 234 -3.82 -10.20 -7.28
N PRO A 235 -3.92 -11.54 -7.54
CA PRO A 235 -2.83 -12.46 -7.20
C PRO A 235 -1.79 -12.66 -8.31
N LEU A 236 -1.83 -11.90 -9.41
CA LEU A 236 -1.08 -12.26 -10.62
C LEU A 236 0.44 -12.21 -10.43
N TYR A 237 0.98 -11.29 -9.63
CA TYR A 237 2.41 -11.26 -9.32
C TYR A 237 2.85 -12.53 -8.58
N LEU A 238 2.10 -12.91 -7.55
CA LEU A 238 2.38 -14.12 -6.78
C LEU A 238 2.27 -15.39 -7.64
N ALA A 239 1.24 -15.44 -8.51
CA ALA A 239 1.03 -16.55 -9.45
C ALA A 239 2.15 -16.64 -10.49
N ALA A 240 2.60 -15.51 -11.04
CA ALA A 240 3.70 -15.45 -11.99
C ALA A 240 5.02 -15.89 -11.35
N ALA A 241 5.32 -15.43 -10.13
CA ALA A 241 6.48 -15.87 -9.37
C ALA A 241 6.45 -17.38 -9.04
N ALA A 242 5.25 -17.94 -8.85
CA ALA A 242 5.04 -19.39 -8.73
C ALA A 242 5.13 -20.14 -10.07
N GLY A 243 5.45 -19.47 -11.20
CA GLY A 243 5.58 -20.07 -12.53
C GLY A 243 4.26 -20.49 -13.16
N LEU A 244 3.12 -20.00 -12.66
CA LEU A 244 1.78 -20.34 -13.16
C LEU A 244 1.36 -19.39 -14.29
N GLU A 245 0.54 -19.89 -15.21
CA GLU A 245 0.03 -19.13 -16.36
C GLU A 245 -1.43 -18.70 -16.10
N ASN A 246 -1.71 -17.41 -16.19
CA ASN A 246 -3.08 -16.91 -16.15
C ASN A 246 -3.80 -17.24 -17.48
N ALA A 247 -4.91 -17.96 -17.38
CA ALA A 247 -5.77 -18.30 -18.52
C ALA A 247 -7.04 -17.45 -18.63
N THR A 248 -7.23 -16.48 -17.69
CA THR A 248 -8.40 -15.62 -17.69
C THR A 248 -8.36 -14.65 -18.86
N PRO A 249 -9.45 -14.49 -19.64
CA PRO A 249 -9.54 -13.39 -20.59
C PRO A 249 -9.42 -12.04 -19.90
N GLU A 250 -8.52 -11.17 -20.35
CA GLU A 250 -8.29 -9.85 -19.79
C GLU A 250 -9.60 -9.06 -19.58
N ALA A 251 -10.42 -8.97 -20.62
CA ALA A 251 -11.74 -8.31 -20.54
C ALA A 251 -12.72 -8.96 -19.54
N PHE A 252 -12.41 -10.14 -18.97
CA PHE A 252 -13.18 -10.73 -17.88
C PHE A 252 -12.72 -10.14 -16.55
N SER A 253 -11.41 -10.19 -16.27
CA SER A 253 -10.85 -9.72 -14.99
C SER A 253 -11.01 -8.22 -14.83
N GLU A 254 -10.78 -7.42 -15.88
CA GLU A 254 -11.02 -5.98 -15.88
C GLU A 254 -12.48 -5.63 -15.55
N ALA A 255 -13.45 -6.25 -16.24
CA ALA A 255 -14.85 -5.95 -15.99
C ALA A 255 -15.28 -6.30 -14.56
N VAL A 256 -14.73 -7.38 -13.97
CA VAL A 256 -15.03 -7.77 -12.58
C VAL A 256 -14.40 -6.78 -11.60
N GLU A 257 -13.14 -6.39 -11.80
CA GLU A 257 -12.41 -5.43 -10.98
C GLU A 257 -13.08 -4.06 -10.97
N GLU A 258 -13.50 -3.57 -12.15
CA GLU A 258 -14.23 -2.30 -12.29
C GLU A 258 -15.70 -2.37 -11.81
N GLY A 259 -16.16 -3.53 -11.30
CA GLY A 259 -17.54 -3.74 -10.88
C GLY A 259 -18.56 -3.65 -12.02
N GLN A 260 -18.11 -3.88 -13.25
CA GLN A 260 -18.94 -3.84 -14.46
C GLN A 260 -19.47 -5.23 -14.84
N ASP A 261 -20.57 -5.26 -15.59
CA ASP A 261 -21.11 -6.50 -16.14
C ASP A 261 -20.16 -7.09 -17.19
N VAL A 262 -19.68 -8.32 -16.99
CA VAL A 262 -18.87 -9.03 -17.99
C VAL A 262 -19.69 -9.29 -19.26
N PRO A 263 -19.19 -8.95 -20.46
CA PRO A 263 -19.88 -9.23 -21.70
C PRO A 263 -20.23 -10.72 -21.84
N PRO A 264 -21.46 -11.09 -22.29
CA PRO A 264 -21.90 -12.49 -22.35
C PRO A 264 -20.98 -13.40 -23.17
N ALA A 265 -20.32 -12.88 -24.20
CA ALA A 265 -19.35 -13.63 -25.00
C ALA A 265 -18.08 -13.97 -24.20
N THR A 266 -17.57 -13.00 -23.43
CA THR A 266 -16.41 -13.16 -22.56
C THR A 266 -16.69 -14.13 -21.41
N LEU A 267 -17.87 -14.04 -20.78
CA LEU A 267 -18.31 -15.00 -19.76
C LEU A 267 -18.41 -16.43 -20.33
N LEU A 268 -18.93 -16.58 -21.56
CA LEU A 268 -18.99 -17.89 -22.22
C LEU A 268 -17.58 -18.43 -22.52
N GLU A 269 -16.66 -17.58 -22.94
CA GLU A 269 -15.25 -17.94 -23.16
C GLU A 269 -14.59 -18.39 -21.85
N ALA A 270 -14.74 -17.63 -20.78
CA ALA A 270 -14.25 -17.98 -19.43
C ALA A 270 -14.75 -19.37 -18.98
N GLN A 271 -16.06 -19.64 -19.15
CA GLN A 271 -16.61 -20.96 -18.85
C GLN A 271 -16.06 -22.08 -19.76
N GLN A 272 -15.72 -21.79 -21.02
CA GLN A 272 -15.11 -22.78 -21.93
C GLN A 272 -13.67 -23.08 -21.49
N ILE A 273 -12.92 -22.07 -21.06
CA ILE A 273 -11.56 -22.23 -20.52
C ILE A 273 -11.60 -23.15 -19.31
N LEU A 274 -12.49 -22.93 -18.36
CA LEU A 274 -12.63 -23.84 -17.21
C LEU A 274 -12.99 -25.28 -17.64
N ARG A 275 -13.87 -25.44 -18.65
CA ARG A 275 -14.26 -26.76 -19.17
C ARG A 275 -13.22 -27.42 -20.07
N SER A 276 -12.12 -26.74 -20.41
CA SER A 276 -11.02 -27.33 -21.21
C SER A 276 -10.29 -28.44 -20.43
N GLY A 277 -10.34 -28.39 -19.09
CA GLY A 277 -9.60 -29.27 -18.21
C GLY A 277 -8.12 -28.90 -18.04
N GLU A 278 -7.72 -27.72 -18.51
CA GLU A 278 -6.34 -27.20 -18.39
C GLU A 278 -6.14 -26.35 -17.13
N VAL A 279 -7.22 -25.77 -16.58
CA VAL A 279 -7.17 -24.92 -15.38
C VAL A 279 -7.06 -25.79 -14.14
N ARG A 280 -6.05 -25.52 -13.32
CA ARG A 280 -5.76 -26.25 -12.08
C ARG A 280 -6.41 -25.65 -10.85
N ILE A 281 -6.49 -24.32 -10.82
CA ILE A 281 -6.99 -23.57 -9.67
C ILE A 281 -7.79 -22.37 -10.20
N VAL A 282 -8.87 -22.03 -9.49
CA VAL A 282 -9.56 -20.74 -9.62
C VAL A 282 -9.22 -19.91 -8.38
N ILE A 283 -8.81 -18.67 -8.55
CA ILE A 283 -8.59 -17.74 -7.44
C ILE A 283 -9.59 -16.58 -7.58
N VAL A 284 -10.32 -16.31 -6.52
CA VAL A 284 -11.30 -15.23 -6.45
C VAL A 284 -10.88 -14.19 -5.42
N ASN A 285 -11.23 -12.92 -5.65
CA ASN A 285 -11.14 -11.88 -4.63
C ASN A 285 -12.32 -12.05 -3.67
N ALA A 286 -12.04 -12.21 -2.38
CA ALA A 286 -13.06 -12.41 -1.36
C ALA A 286 -13.76 -11.10 -0.93
N GLN A 287 -13.20 -9.94 -1.28
CA GLN A 287 -13.74 -8.63 -0.92
C GLN A 287 -14.72 -8.08 -1.96
N THR A 288 -14.50 -8.45 -3.21
CA THR A 288 -15.32 -8.05 -4.34
C THR A 288 -15.99 -9.29 -4.94
N GLY A 289 -16.83 -9.09 -5.88
CA GLY A 289 -17.44 -10.18 -6.63
C GLY A 289 -18.90 -9.90 -6.96
N GLY A 290 -19.34 -10.50 -8.05
CA GLY A 290 -20.67 -10.31 -8.61
C GLY A 290 -21.32 -11.63 -9.03
N ALA A 291 -22.27 -11.49 -9.93
CA ALA A 291 -22.96 -12.64 -10.54
C ALA A 291 -21.99 -13.50 -11.35
N GLU A 292 -21.00 -12.88 -12.00
CA GLU A 292 -20.00 -13.49 -12.85
C GLU A 292 -19.04 -14.34 -12.03
N THR A 293 -18.49 -13.80 -10.93
CA THR A 293 -17.65 -14.53 -9.97
C THR A 293 -18.40 -15.73 -9.38
N THR A 294 -19.68 -15.55 -9.05
CA THR A 294 -20.55 -16.63 -8.56
C THR A 294 -20.72 -17.74 -9.62
N GLU A 295 -20.92 -17.38 -10.89
CA GLU A 295 -21.08 -18.37 -11.96
C GLU A 295 -19.75 -19.12 -12.24
N ILE A 296 -18.58 -18.43 -12.23
CA ILE A 296 -17.26 -19.06 -12.36
C ILE A 296 -17.01 -20.03 -11.22
N THR A 297 -17.25 -19.63 -9.99
CA THR A 297 -17.09 -20.49 -8.79
C THR A 297 -18.00 -21.73 -8.86
N LYS A 298 -19.23 -21.56 -9.31
CA LYS A 298 -20.16 -22.68 -9.51
C LYS A 298 -19.64 -23.66 -10.58
N VAL A 299 -19.17 -23.16 -11.74
CA VAL A 299 -18.61 -23.99 -12.81
C VAL A 299 -17.36 -24.73 -12.31
N ALA A 300 -16.46 -24.04 -11.56
CA ALA A 300 -15.30 -24.66 -10.95
C ALA A 300 -15.70 -25.81 -10.01
N GLY A 301 -16.74 -25.61 -9.18
CA GLY A 301 -17.28 -26.66 -8.28
C GLY A 301 -17.85 -27.85 -9.05
N GLU A 302 -18.58 -27.63 -10.17
CA GLU A 302 -19.09 -28.71 -11.04
C GLU A 302 -17.97 -29.55 -11.66
N LEU A 303 -16.79 -28.93 -11.90
CA LEU A 303 -15.61 -29.55 -12.49
C LEU A 303 -14.63 -30.11 -11.44
N ASN A 304 -14.88 -29.88 -10.14
CA ASN A 304 -13.99 -30.17 -9.05
C ASN A 304 -12.64 -29.45 -9.16
N ILE A 305 -12.61 -28.23 -9.70
CA ILE A 305 -11.45 -27.36 -9.69
C ILE A 305 -11.41 -26.66 -8.34
N PRO A 306 -10.28 -26.70 -7.58
CA PRO A 306 -10.13 -25.96 -6.35
C PRO A 306 -10.39 -24.46 -6.54
N VAL A 307 -11.10 -23.83 -5.60
CA VAL A 307 -11.31 -22.39 -5.56
C VAL A 307 -10.63 -21.85 -4.33
N LEU A 308 -9.71 -20.91 -4.51
CA LEU A 308 -9.02 -20.19 -3.44
C LEU A 308 -9.61 -18.78 -3.32
N GLU A 309 -9.67 -18.27 -2.10
CA GLU A 309 -10.20 -16.94 -1.79
C GLU A 309 -9.05 -16.06 -1.28
N PHE A 310 -8.63 -15.09 -2.09
CA PHE A 310 -7.61 -14.11 -1.71
C PHE A 310 -8.25 -12.76 -1.43
N THR A 311 -7.52 -11.88 -0.76
CA THR A 311 -8.00 -10.55 -0.35
C THR A 311 -7.01 -9.48 -0.78
N GLU A 312 -7.47 -8.25 -0.94
CA GLU A 312 -6.61 -7.09 -1.18
C GLU A 312 -6.05 -6.53 0.12
N LEU A 313 -6.82 -6.62 1.19
CA LEU A 313 -6.41 -6.18 2.52
C LEU A 313 -5.93 -7.36 3.35
N MET A 314 -4.99 -7.09 4.22
CA MET A 314 -4.44 -8.08 5.13
C MET A 314 -5.47 -8.47 6.21
N PRO A 315 -5.71 -9.79 6.41
CA PRO A 315 -6.60 -10.26 7.47
C PRO A 315 -6.09 -9.92 8.88
N ASP A 316 -7.00 -9.82 9.83
CA ASP A 316 -6.67 -9.56 11.23
C ASP A 316 -5.76 -10.64 11.85
N GLY A 317 -4.75 -10.21 12.59
CA GLY A 317 -3.92 -11.08 13.43
C GLY A 317 -2.79 -11.79 12.70
N VAL A 318 -2.52 -11.43 11.48
CA VAL A 318 -1.33 -11.85 10.72
C VAL A 318 -0.48 -10.64 10.36
N ASP A 319 0.80 -10.83 10.10
CA ASP A 319 1.68 -9.85 9.47
C ASP A 319 1.74 -10.10 7.95
N TYR A 320 2.38 -9.19 7.22
CA TYR A 320 2.48 -9.28 5.76
C TYR A 320 3.08 -10.63 5.30
N VAL A 321 4.21 -11.03 5.87
CA VAL A 321 4.90 -12.28 5.48
C VAL A 321 4.06 -13.51 5.81
N GLY A 322 3.42 -13.51 6.99
CA GLY A 322 2.53 -14.59 7.39
C GLY A 322 1.31 -14.74 6.48
N TRP A 323 0.74 -13.62 6.02
CA TRP A 323 -0.37 -13.60 5.08
C TRP A 323 0.04 -14.12 3.70
N MET A 324 1.14 -13.60 3.12
CA MET A 324 1.64 -14.07 1.83
C MET A 324 2.03 -15.56 1.88
N GLN A 325 2.66 -16.03 2.98
CA GLN A 325 2.98 -17.46 3.14
C GLN A 325 1.72 -18.32 3.17
N GLN A 326 0.62 -17.87 3.81
CA GLN A 326 -0.65 -18.60 3.76
C GLN A 326 -1.19 -18.71 2.34
N ASN A 327 -1.18 -17.63 1.57
CA ASN A 327 -1.59 -17.63 0.16
C ASN A 327 -0.75 -18.61 -0.69
N ILE A 328 0.57 -18.63 -0.48
CA ILE A 328 1.51 -19.56 -1.14
C ILE A 328 1.20 -21.00 -0.76
N ASP A 329 0.96 -21.27 0.52
CA ASP A 329 0.65 -22.61 1.02
C ASP A 329 -0.69 -23.14 0.45
N GLU A 330 -1.69 -22.26 0.27
CA GLU A 330 -2.97 -22.58 -0.36
C GLU A 330 -2.80 -22.93 -1.84
N ILE A 331 -2.02 -22.14 -2.60
CA ILE A 331 -1.67 -22.47 -3.99
C ILE A 331 -0.98 -23.83 -4.05
N SER A 332 0.06 -24.05 -3.26
CA SER A 332 0.82 -25.29 -3.22
C SER A 332 -0.07 -26.49 -2.87
N GLY A 333 -0.95 -26.35 -1.87
CA GLY A 333 -1.90 -27.38 -1.47
C GLY A 333 -2.90 -27.74 -2.57
N ALA A 334 -3.42 -26.73 -3.29
CA ALA A 334 -4.36 -26.93 -4.39
C ALA A 334 -3.72 -27.62 -5.62
N LEU A 335 -2.45 -27.32 -5.90
CA LEU A 335 -1.70 -27.93 -7.00
C LEU A 335 -1.32 -29.41 -6.71
N ALA A 336 -1.14 -29.79 -5.45
CA ALA A 336 -0.77 -31.13 -5.05
C ALA A 336 -1.91 -32.16 -5.17
N GLY A 337 -3.16 -31.73 -5.30
CA GLY A 337 -4.37 -32.57 -5.43
C GLY A 337 -4.69 -32.84 -6.87
#